data_ee9da1ce2216dd078917573b176cd851
#
_entry.id   ee9da1ce2216dd078917573b176cd851
#
_cell.length_a   1.000
_cell.length_b   1.000
_cell.length_c   1.000
_cell.angle_alpha   90.00
_cell.angle_beta   90.00
_cell.angle_gamma   90.00
#
_symmetry.space_group_name_H-M   'P 1'
#
loop_
_entity.id
_entity.type
_entity.pdbx_description
1 polymer ?
#
loop_
_entity_poly.entity_id
_entity_poly.type
_entity_poly.pdbx_seq_one_letter_code
_entity_poly.pdbx_strand_id
1 'polypeptide(L)'
;FNLQFPDFSEITETADKLRWLRYQKGLRQRDVADYAGIDRSTYVHYEEYGKGLYPPEHMEKIAQLFEVPVERLLDDYNLFLRNGQGKQIKAIRTKLGLTQRQYADKLGVSLGSLKQWEQNRKQIFKSTWEKYFKQILESCK
;
A
#
# COMPACT_ATOMS: atom_id res chain seq x y z
N PHE A 1 -3.06 -22.65 -6.36
CA PHE A 1 -3.25 -21.26 -5.89
C PHE A 1 -4.62 -20.72 -6.27
N ASN A 2 -5.06 -20.93 -7.51
CA ASN A 2 -6.37 -20.47 -7.97
C ASN A 2 -7.53 -21.10 -7.21
N LEU A 3 -7.36 -22.28 -6.67
CA LEU A 3 -8.38 -22.94 -5.85
C LEU A 3 -8.54 -22.25 -4.49
N GLN A 4 -7.47 -21.63 -4.00
CA GLN A 4 -7.47 -20.91 -2.73
C GLN A 4 -8.20 -19.57 -2.85
N PHE A 5 -8.06 -18.90 -4.00
CA PHE A 5 -8.65 -17.58 -4.26
C PHE A 5 -9.42 -17.61 -5.57
N PRO A 6 -10.66 -18.11 -5.59
CA PRO A 6 -11.45 -18.20 -6.82
C PRO A 6 -11.87 -16.83 -7.38
N ASP A 7 -11.94 -15.80 -6.53
CA ASP A 7 -12.33 -14.45 -6.93
C ASP A 7 -11.27 -13.44 -6.49
N PHE A 8 -10.79 -12.64 -7.44
CA PHE A 8 -9.79 -11.62 -7.17
C PHE A 8 -10.22 -10.64 -6.07
N SER A 9 -11.51 -10.31 -6.00
CA SER A 9 -12.01 -9.36 -4.99
C SER A 9 -11.83 -9.85 -3.56
N GLU A 10 -11.62 -11.14 -3.34
CA GLU A 10 -11.41 -11.72 -2.02
C GLU A 10 -9.95 -11.61 -1.55
N ILE A 11 -9.05 -11.23 -2.44
CA ILE A 11 -7.62 -11.19 -2.15
C ILE A 11 -7.24 -9.82 -1.58
N THR A 12 -6.63 -9.82 -0.40
CA THR A 12 -6.26 -8.58 0.30
C THR A 12 -4.78 -8.24 0.20
N GLU A 13 -3.90 -9.25 0.15
CA GLU A 13 -2.45 -9.05 0.13
C GLU A 13 -1.94 -8.83 -1.30
N THR A 14 -1.08 -7.81 -1.49
CA THR A 14 -0.50 -7.53 -2.81
C THR A 14 0.24 -8.73 -3.38
N ALA A 15 1.00 -9.45 -2.55
CA ALA A 15 1.73 -10.64 -3.01
C ALA A 15 0.78 -11.66 -3.65
N ASP A 16 -0.35 -11.93 -3.02
CA ASP A 16 -1.34 -12.86 -3.55
C ASP A 16 -2.03 -12.34 -4.80
N LYS A 17 -2.31 -11.03 -4.84
CA LYS A 17 -2.91 -10.39 -6.01
C LYS A 17 -2.01 -10.56 -7.24
N LEU A 18 -0.70 -10.34 -7.06
CA LEU A 18 0.26 -10.49 -8.15
C LEU A 18 0.31 -11.94 -8.64
N ARG A 19 0.36 -12.91 -7.73
CA ARG A 19 0.37 -14.33 -8.10
C ARG A 19 -0.89 -14.72 -8.84
N TRP A 20 -2.05 -14.32 -8.32
CA TRP A 20 -3.33 -14.66 -8.92
C TRP A 20 -3.42 -14.15 -10.35
N LEU A 21 -3.10 -12.87 -10.55
CA LEU A 21 -3.17 -12.26 -11.89
C LEU A 21 -2.15 -12.88 -12.84
N ARG A 22 -0.96 -13.18 -12.34
CA ARG A 22 0.07 -13.82 -13.16
C ARG A 22 -0.38 -15.20 -13.63
N TYR A 23 -0.96 -16.00 -12.72
CA TYR A 23 -1.48 -17.32 -13.10
C TYR A 23 -2.64 -17.21 -14.07
N GLN A 24 -3.51 -16.24 -13.90
CA GLN A 24 -4.63 -16.03 -14.84
C GLN A 24 -4.15 -15.69 -16.24
N LYS A 25 -3.04 -14.97 -16.35
CA LYS A 25 -2.45 -14.61 -17.66
C LYS A 25 -1.51 -15.69 -18.21
N GLY A 26 -1.25 -16.74 -17.44
CA GLY A 26 -0.32 -17.80 -17.86
C GLY A 26 1.11 -17.34 -17.99
N LEU A 27 1.52 -16.35 -17.18
CA LEU A 27 2.85 -15.76 -17.25
C LEU A 27 3.78 -16.34 -16.18
N ARG A 28 5.08 -16.35 -16.51
CA ARG A 28 6.13 -16.68 -15.57
C ARG A 28 6.58 -15.41 -14.84
N GLN A 29 7.23 -15.59 -13.70
CA GLN A 29 7.78 -14.45 -12.95
C GLN A 29 8.76 -13.64 -13.82
N ARG A 30 9.56 -14.33 -14.64
CA ARG A 30 10.48 -13.67 -15.57
C ARG A 30 9.74 -12.78 -16.57
N ASP A 31 8.62 -13.24 -17.07
CA ASP A 31 7.85 -12.46 -18.06
C ASP A 31 7.37 -11.14 -17.48
N VAL A 32 6.90 -11.15 -16.23
CA VAL A 32 6.45 -9.94 -15.56
C VAL A 32 7.63 -9.02 -15.28
N ALA A 33 8.74 -9.56 -14.78
CA ALA A 33 9.95 -8.78 -14.51
C ALA A 33 10.46 -8.08 -15.76
N ASP A 34 10.53 -8.81 -16.87
CA ASP A 34 10.99 -8.26 -18.15
C ASP A 34 10.09 -7.12 -18.62
N TYR A 35 8.78 -7.27 -18.52
CA TYR A 35 7.85 -6.22 -18.91
C TYR A 35 8.03 -4.97 -18.05
N ALA A 36 8.20 -5.15 -16.75
CA ALA A 36 8.35 -4.03 -15.81
C ALA A 36 9.75 -3.41 -15.83
N GLY A 37 10.72 -4.04 -16.52
CA GLY A 37 12.09 -3.54 -16.57
C GLY A 37 12.85 -3.71 -15.27
N ILE A 38 12.54 -4.76 -14.52
CA ILE A 38 13.19 -5.04 -13.21
C ILE A 38 13.79 -6.45 -13.25
N ASP A 39 14.67 -6.73 -12.28
CA ASP A 39 15.26 -8.05 -12.15
C ASP A 39 14.20 -9.06 -11.70
N ARG A 40 14.36 -10.30 -12.15
CA ARG A 40 13.48 -11.38 -11.72
C ARG A 40 13.47 -11.51 -10.20
N SER A 41 14.62 -11.41 -9.55
CA SER A 41 14.74 -11.51 -8.10
C SER A 41 13.92 -10.41 -7.40
N THR A 42 13.91 -9.21 -7.95
CA THR A 42 13.11 -8.10 -7.42
C THR A 42 11.62 -8.42 -7.49
N TYR A 43 11.18 -8.91 -8.65
CA TYR A 43 9.77 -9.27 -8.79
C TYR A 43 9.37 -10.44 -7.89
N VAL A 44 10.26 -11.45 -7.74
CA VAL A 44 10.01 -12.57 -6.83
C VAL A 44 9.75 -12.08 -5.41
N HIS A 45 10.50 -11.07 -4.96
CA HIS A 45 10.29 -10.47 -3.65
C HIS A 45 8.89 -9.83 -3.53
N TYR A 46 8.36 -9.27 -4.62
CA TYR A 46 7.01 -8.69 -4.58
C TYR A 46 5.93 -9.74 -4.37
N GLU A 47 6.18 -10.98 -4.78
CA GLU A 47 5.25 -12.09 -4.55
C GLU A 47 5.45 -12.79 -3.20
N GLU A 48 6.34 -12.27 -2.34
CA GLU A 48 6.58 -12.80 -1.01
C GLU A 48 5.86 -11.95 0.04
N TYR A 49 5.36 -12.62 1.08
CA TYR A 49 4.66 -11.95 2.16
C TYR A 49 5.62 -11.09 3.00
N GLY A 50 5.11 -9.98 3.54
CA GLY A 50 5.82 -9.18 4.54
C GLY A 50 6.84 -8.21 3.97
N LYS A 51 6.94 -8.05 2.68
CA LYS A 51 7.91 -7.12 2.09
C LYS A 51 7.47 -5.66 2.13
N GLY A 52 6.19 -5.39 2.11
CA GLY A 52 5.62 -4.09 2.50
C GLY A 52 5.77 -2.91 1.56
N LEU A 53 6.85 -2.82 0.80
CA LEU A 53 7.09 -1.68 -0.08
C LEU A 53 7.06 -2.10 -1.55
N TYR A 54 6.23 -1.40 -2.32
CA TYR A 54 6.04 -1.66 -3.74
C TYR A 54 6.24 -0.34 -4.49
N PRO A 55 7.39 -0.15 -5.16
CA PRO A 55 7.66 1.12 -5.86
C PRO A 55 6.57 1.43 -6.88
N PRO A 56 6.04 2.67 -6.87
CA PRO A 56 4.92 3.03 -7.76
C PRO A 56 5.21 2.80 -9.23
N GLU A 57 6.43 3.09 -9.67
CA GLU A 57 6.83 2.94 -11.08
C GLU A 57 6.76 1.50 -11.53
N HIS A 58 7.22 0.58 -10.68
CA HIS A 58 7.17 -0.85 -10.97
C HIS A 58 5.73 -1.35 -10.96
N MET A 59 4.96 -0.92 -9.97
CA MET A 59 3.58 -1.39 -9.82
C MET A 59 2.68 -0.89 -10.95
N GLU A 60 2.92 0.31 -11.46
CA GLU A 60 2.16 0.82 -12.59
C GLU A 60 2.37 -0.01 -13.85
N LYS A 61 3.62 -0.39 -14.12
CA LYS A 61 3.93 -1.24 -15.27
C LYS A 61 3.34 -2.64 -15.14
N ILE A 62 3.43 -3.20 -13.93
CA ILE A 62 2.85 -4.51 -13.65
C ILE A 62 1.33 -4.47 -13.83
N ALA A 63 0.70 -3.41 -13.35
CA ALA A 63 -0.74 -3.22 -13.51
C ALA A 63 -1.14 -3.13 -14.99
N GLN A 64 -0.35 -2.44 -15.80
CA GLN A 64 -0.57 -2.37 -17.24
C GLN A 64 -0.54 -3.75 -17.87
N LEU A 65 0.46 -4.56 -17.53
CA LEU A 65 0.58 -5.92 -18.04
C LEU A 65 -0.62 -6.77 -17.66
N PHE A 66 -1.09 -6.64 -16.42
CA PHE A 66 -2.23 -7.41 -15.91
C PHE A 66 -3.58 -6.79 -16.30
N GLU A 67 -3.58 -5.62 -16.93
CA GLU A 67 -4.80 -4.94 -17.39
C GLU A 67 -5.76 -4.61 -16.26
N VAL A 68 -5.20 -4.16 -15.12
CA VAL A 68 -5.99 -3.73 -13.96
C VAL A 68 -5.51 -2.35 -13.50
N PRO A 69 -6.38 -1.56 -12.84
CA PRO A 69 -5.93 -0.33 -12.21
C PRO A 69 -4.90 -0.64 -11.12
N VAL A 70 -3.85 0.18 -11.01
CA VAL A 70 -2.78 -0.05 -10.03
C VAL A 70 -3.31 -0.06 -8.59
N GLU A 71 -4.36 0.71 -8.32
CA GLU A 71 -4.97 0.78 -7.00
C GLU A 71 -5.51 -0.57 -6.54
N ARG A 72 -5.89 -1.43 -7.48
CA ARG A 72 -6.40 -2.77 -7.15
C ARG A 72 -5.29 -3.76 -6.78
N LEU A 73 -4.04 -3.44 -7.13
CA LEU A 73 -2.89 -4.27 -6.76
C LEU A 73 -2.40 -3.99 -5.36
N LEU A 74 -2.57 -2.75 -4.87
CA LEU A 74 -1.96 -2.32 -3.63
C LEU A 74 -2.79 -2.76 -2.42
N ASP A 75 -2.10 -3.10 -1.33
CA ASP A 75 -2.74 -3.29 -0.04
C ASP A 75 -3.12 -1.93 0.56
N ASP A 76 -3.84 -1.94 1.67
CA ASP A 76 -4.35 -0.70 2.28
C ASP A 76 -3.22 0.27 2.66
N TYR A 77 -2.10 -0.23 3.16
CA TYR A 77 -0.98 0.61 3.55
C TYR A 77 -0.34 1.29 2.32
N ASN A 78 -0.04 0.52 1.29
CA ASN A 78 0.58 1.07 0.08
C ASN A 78 -0.38 2.00 -0.66
N LEU A 79 -1.67 1.71 -0.63
CA LEU A 79 -2.69 2.59 -1.18
C LEU A 79 -2.73 3.91 -0.40
N PHE A 80 -2.64 3.85 0.93
CA PHE A 80 -2.56 5.04 1.78
C PHE A 80 -1.37 5.92 1.40
N LEU A 81 -0.19 5.31 1.19
CA LEU A 81 0.99 6.06 0.77
C LEU A 81 0.81 6.69 -0.61
N ARG A 82 0.25 5.94 -1.56
CA ARG A 82 0.02 6.44 -2.91
C ARG A 82 -0.93 7.62 -2.94
N ASN A 83 -1.97 7.58 -2.10
CA ASN A 83 -2.97 8.65 -2.05
C ASN A 83 -2.49 9.87 -1.26
N GLY A 84 -1.28 9.83 -0.71
CA GLY A 84 -0.68 10.94 0.02
C GLY A 84 -0.94 10.84 1.52
N GLN A 85 0.05 10.35 2.27
CA GLN A 85 -0.09 10.16 3.71
C GLN A 85 -0.38 11.47 4.44
N GLY A 86 0.34 12.54 4.10
CA GLY A 86 0.22 13.81 4.81
C GLY A 86 -1.16 14.41 4.66
N LYS A 87 -1.68 14.39 3.45
CA LYS A 87 -3.02 14.90 3.13
C LYS A 87 -4.09 14.15 3.91
N GLN A 88 -3.99 12.84 3.96
CA GLN A 88 -4.98 12.01 4.64
C GLN A 88 -4.91 12.18 6.17
N ILE A 89 -3.70 12.22 6.73
CA ILE A 89 -3.52 12.43 8.18
C ILE A 89 -4.07 13.80 8.57
N LYS A 90 -3.76 14.84 7.78
CA LYS A 90 -4.25 16.18 8.03
C LYS A 90 -5.79 16.24 7.94
N ALA A 91 -6.38 15.53 6.99
CA ALA A 91 -7.84 15.49 6.83
C ALA A 91 -8.50 14.84 8.06
N ILE A 92 -7.94 13.76 8.57
CA ILE A 92 -8.45 13.11 9.79
C ILE A 92 -8.37 14.08 10.96
N ARG A 93 -7.22 14.73 11.14
CA ARG A 93 -7.02 15.69 12.22
C ARG A 93 -8.01 16.85 12.16
N THR A 94 -8.18 17.41 10.97
CA THR A 94 -9.09 18.53 10.73
C THR A 94 -10.54 18.14 11.01
N LYS A 95 -10.93 16.93 10.58
CA LYS A 95 -12.28 16.42 10.86
C LYS A 95 -12.55 16.27 12.34
N LEU A 96 -11.53 15.94 13.12
CA LEU A 96 -11.63 15.84 14.59
C LEU A 96 -11.58 17.22 15.26
N GLY A 97 -11.27 18.28 14.52
CA GLY A 97 -11.17 19.62 15.06
C GLY A 97 -9.96 19.85 15.94
N LEU A 98 -8.88 19.11 15.71
CA LEU A 98 -7.68 19.16 16.55
C LEU A 98 -6.54 19.91 15.88
N THR A 99 -5.72 20.60 16.72
CA THR A 99 -4.43 21.14 16.26
C THR A 99 -3.44 19.98 16.16
N GLN A 100 -2.30 20.24 15.51
CA GLN A 100 -1.24 19.23 15.42
C GLN A 100 -0.79 18.77 16.81
N ARG A 101 -0.61 19.71 17.72
CA ARG A 101 -0.20 19.38 19.09
C ARG A 101 -1.25 18.51 19.79
N GLN A 102 -2.51 18.90 19.69
CA GLN A 102 -3.60 18.13 20.30
C GLN A 102 -3.69 16.71 19.74
N TYR A 103 -3.52 16.58 18.43
CA TYR A 103 -3.58 15.28 17.79
C TYR A 103 -2.38 14.40 18.16
N ALA A 104 -1.18 15.00 18.18
CA ALA A 104 0.03 14.29 18.61
C ALA A 104 -0.13 13.75 20.03
N ASP A 105 -0.66 14.59 20.94
CA ASP A 105 -0.93 14.17 22.32
C ASP A 105 -1.94 13.04 22.38
N LYS A 106 -3.00 13.12 21.59
CA LYS A 106 -4.03 12.09 21.54
C LYS A 106 -3.48 10.75 21.05
N LEU A 107 -2.61 10.79 20.04
CA LEU A 107 -1.99 9.58 19.49
C LEU A 107 -0.86 9.05 20.36
N GLY A 108 -0.30 9.88 21.23
CA GLY A 108 0.86 9.50 22.02
C GLY A 108 2.16 9.52 21.22
N VAL A 109 2.25 10.39 20.21
CA VAL A 109 3.46 10.56 19.40
C VAL A 109 4.00 11.97 19.58
N SER A 110 5.26 12.18 19.19
CA SER A 110 5.85 13.52 19.28
C SER A 110 5.23 14.44 18.22
N LEU A 111 5.17 15.73 18.56
CA LEU A 111 4.69 16.74 17.62
C LEU A 111 5.54 16.76 16.35
N GLY A 112 6.87 16.59 16.50
CA GLY A 112 7.79 16.53 15.36
C GLY A 112 7.46 15.39 14.42
N SER A 113 7.17 14.21 14.94
CA SER A 113 6.79 13.06 14.11
C SER A 113 5.52 13.35 13.31
N LEU A 114 4.50 13.86 13.96
CA LEU A 114 3.23 14.18 13.28
C LEU A 114 3.44 15.22 12.19
N LYS A 115 4.21 16.27 12.46
CA LYS A 115 4.52 17.29 11.46
C LYS A 115 5.24 16.70 10.24
N GLN A 116 6.21 15.83 10.47
CA GLN A 116 6.95 15.18 9.40
C GLN A 116 6.04 14.30 8.53
N TRP A 117 5.11 13.58 9.16
CA TRP A 117 4.15 12.78 8.42
C TRP A 117 3.21 13.65 7.57
N GLU A 118 2.66 14.73 8.14
CA GLU A 118 1.74 15.61 7.41
C GLU A 118 2.43 16.39 6.29
N GLN A 119 3.73 16.63 6.42
CA GLN A 119 4.52 17.35 5.41
C GLN A 119 5.19 16.43 4.40
N ASN A 120 4.95 15.12 4.50
CA ASN A 120 5.55 14.09 3.63
C ASN A 120 7.08 14.09 3.69
N ARG A 121 7.67 14.56 4.79
CA ARG A 121 9.13 14.56 4.99
C ARG A 121 9.64 13.20 5.45
N LYS A 122 8.80 12.43 6.12
CA LYS A 122 9.09 11.08 6.57
C LYS A 122 7.92 10.17 6.24
N GLN A 123 8.22 9.05 5.61
CA GLN A 123 7.19 8.04 5.35
C GLN A 123 6.84 7.34 6.65
N ILE A 124 5.56 7.24 6.94
CA ILE A 124 5.10 6.52 8.13
C ILE A 124 5.37 5.03 7.96
N PHE A 125 5.87 4.39 9.02
CA PHE A 125 6.10 2.94 8.99
C PHE A 125 4.77 2.18 8.99
N LYS A 126 4.78 1.01 8.35
CA LYS A 126 3.58 0.17 8.27
C LYS A 126 3.01 -0.16 9.65
N SER A 127 3.87 -0.50 10.61
CA SER A 127 3.44 -0.82 11.97
C SER A 127 2.78 0.36 12.66
N THR A 128 3.31 1.56 12.45
CA THR A 128 2.75 2.80 13.01
C THR A 128 1.40 3.11 12.36
N TRP A 129 1.32 2.97 11.04
CA TRP A 129 0.08 3.18 10.31
C TRP A 129 -1.01 2.21 10.79
N GLU A 130 -0.69 0.94 10.95
CA GLU A 130 -1.65 -0.06 11.45
C GLU A 130 -2.15 0.28 12.84
N LYS A 131 -1.25 0.79 13.69
CA LYS A 131 -1.59 1.12 15.08
C LYS A 131 -2.54 2.31 15.18
N TYR A 132 -2.35 3.36 14.37
CA TYR A 132 -3.02 4.64 14.55
C TYR A 132 -4.06 4.98 13.50
N PHE A 133 -3.88 4.55 12.27
CA PHE A 133 -4.69 5.06 11.15
C PHE A 133 -5.54 4.02 10.43
N LYS A 134 -5.13 2.77 10.44
CA LYS A 134 -5.83 1.71 9.70
C LYS A 134 -7.30 1.60 10.11
N GLN A 135 -7.57 1.54 11.40
CA GLN A 135 -8.94 1.37 11.90
C GLN A 135 -9.82 2.58 11.61
N ILE A 136 -9.25 3.78 11.71
CA ILE A 136 -9.97 5.01 11.43
C ILE A 136 -10.42 5.05 9.98
N LEU A 137 -9.52 4.68 9.05
CA LEU A 137 -9.82 4.66 7.63
C LEU A 137 -10.87 3.60 7.29
N GLU A 138 -10.81 2.45 7.95
CA GLU A 138 -11.80 1.37 7.75
C GLU A 138 -13.18 1.81 8.22
N SER A 139 -13.28 2.54 9.34
CA SER A 139 -14.55 3.03 9.84
C SER A 139 -15.16 4.13 8.98
N CYS A 140 -14.36 4.78 8.14
CA CYS A 140 -14.84 5.85 7.25
C CYS A 140 -15.30 5.35 5.88
N LYS A 141 -15.18 4.07 5.63
CA LYS A 141 -15.56 3.48 4.33
C LYS A 141 -17.05 3.20 4.24
#